data_75ec1d46fbc93ecd1aa41480f64b6dc4
#
_entry.id   75ec1d46fbc93ecd1aa41480f64b6dc4
#
_cell.length_a   1.000
_cell.length_b   1.000
_cell.length_c   1.000
_cell.angle_alpha   90.00
_cell.angle_beta   90.00
_cell.angle_gamma   90.00
#
_symmetry.space_group_name_H-M   'P 1'
#
loop_
_entity.id
_entity.type
_entity.pdbx_description
1 polymer ?
#
loop_
_entity_poly.entity_id
_entity_poly.type
_entity_poly.pdbx_seq_one_letter_code
_entity_poly.pdbx_strand_id
1 'polypeptide(L)'
;MARNDGIDRTSVRNLAVSDKAVGNTQQHNEREKDSYRNPDIIPQRTAWNIHFKKPTASYTDLFSQLETAGTISTRGLKPDATHYCELVFDVNSAYFDNHGGYEFAKQFYEDAYKAAVQIVGGEQYILSAVMHADEINRAMTEALGREVYHYHLH
;
A
#
# COMPACT_ATOMS: atom_id res chain seq x y z
N MET A 1 3.13 2.97 -21.38
CA MET A 1 2.14 2.31 -22.26
C MET A 1 1.40 1.25 -21.45
N ALA A 2 0.10 1.35 -21.34
CA ALA A 2 -0.69 0.27 -20.72
C ALA A 2 -0.57 -0.97 -21.60
N ARG A 3 -0.17 -2.08 -21.00
CA ARG A 3 -0.07 -3.35 -21.70
C ARG A 3 -1.26 -4.20 -21.30
N ASN A 4 -2.21 -4.36 -22.21
CA ASN A 4 -3.20 -5.41 -22.12
C ASN A 4 -2.83 -6.48 -23.16
N ASP A 5 -1.79 -7.25 -22.86
CA ASP A 5 -1.29 -8.34 -23.71
C ASP A 5 -1.75 -9.72 -23.19
N GLY A 6 -2.73 -9.73 -22.28
CA GLY A 6 -3.26 -10.96 -21.67
C GLY A 6 -2.31 -11.61 -20.66
N ILE A 7 -1.23 -10.93 -20.28
CA ILE A 7 -0.28 -11.44 -19.29
C ILE A 7 -0.57 -10.78 -17.95
N ASP A 8 -0.90 -11.60 -16.97
CA ASP A 8 -1.09 -11.13 -15.60
C ASP A 8 0.29 -10.97 -14.94
N ARG A 9 0.51 -9.77 -14.41
CA ARG A 9 1.77 -9.41 -13.76
C ARG A 9 1.52 -9.02 -12.32
N THR A 10 2.17 -9.70 -11.41
CA THR A 10 2.14 -9.42 -9.99
C THR A 10 3.56 -9.18 -9.49
N SER A 11 3.73 -8.19 -8.65
CA SER A 11 4.97 -7.97 -7.92
C SER A 11 4.70 -7.70 -6.45
N VAL A 12 5.63 -8.16 -5.61
CA VAL A 12 5.70 -7.77 -4.20
C VAL A 12 7.10 -7.22 -3.96
N ARG A 13 7.17 -6.00 -3.49
CA ARG A 13 8.42 -5.33 -3.16
C ARG A 13 8.50 -5.11 -1.66
N ASN A 14 9.64 -5.46 -1.08
CA ASN A 14 9.96 -5.13 0.29
C ASN A 14 10.96 -3.96 0.29
N LEU A 15 10.52 -2.80 0.72
CA LEU A 15 11.29 -1.58 0.73
C LEU A 15 11.70 -1.22 2.15
N ALA A 16 13.01 -1.06 2.38
CA ALA A 16 13.48 -0.49 3.62
C ALA A 16 13.12 1.00 3.68
N VAL A 17 12.50 1.42 4.78
CA VAL A 17 12.11 2.81 5.01
C VAL A 17 12.95 3.37 6.14
N SER A 18 13.73 4.41 5.86
CA SER A 18 14.55 5.07 6.87
C SER A 18 13.70 5.87 7.86
N ASP A 19 14.23 6.12 9.04
CA ASP A 19 13.59 6.96 10.06
C ASP A 19 13.27 8.37 9.55
N LYS A 20 14.07 8.87 8.60
CA LYS A 20 13.82 10.17 7.95
C LYS A 20 12.69 10.12 6.92
N ALA A 21 12.46 8.96 6.30
CA ALA A 21 11.49 8.80 5.22
C ALA A 21 10.11 8.35 5.71
N VAL A 22 10.02 7.76 6.91
CA VAL A 22 8.79 7.13 7.41
C VAL A 22 7.61 8.10 7.48
N GLY A 23 7.84 9.35 7.87
CA GLY A 23 6.78 10.36 7.90
C GLY A 23 6.24 10.70 6.51
N ASN A 24 7.11 10.79 5.51
CA ASN A 24 6.68 11.02 4.12
C ASN A 24 5.97 9.78 3.54
N THR A 25 6.42 8.58 3.88
CA THR A 25 5.75 7.33 3.52
C THR A 25 4.34 7.29 4.11
N GLN A 26 4.18 7.60 5.39
CA GLN A 26 2.88 7.71 6.04
C GLN A 26 1.97 8.69 5.31
N GLN A 27 2.43 9.92 5.09
CA GLN A 27 1.65 10.94 4.40
C GLN A 27 1.20 10.51 3.01
N HIS A 28 2.03 9.74 2.30
CA HIS A 28 1.66 9.18 1.00
C HIS A 28 0.60 8.09 1.15
N ASN A 29 0.84 7.12 2.01
CA ASN A 29 -0.03 5.95 2.17
C ASN A 29 -1.40 6.33 2.74
N GLU A 30 -1.42 7.23 3.71
CA GLU A 30 -2.66 7.66 4.38
C GLU A 30 -3.33 8.86 3.67
N ARG A 31 -2.76 9.31 2.54
CA ARG A 31 -3.27 10.47 1.77
C ARG A 31 -3.41 11.74 2.63
N GLU A 32 -2.38 12.04 3.42
CA GLU A 32 -2.34 13.20 4.32
C GLU A 32 -1.78 14.47 3.70
N LYS A 33 -1.43 14.45 2.40
CA LYS A 33 -0.88 15.62 1.69
C LYS A 33 -1.98 16.41 0.99
N ASP A 34 -1.82 17.73 0.94
CA ASP A 34 -2.70 18.62 0.16
C ASP A 34 -2.56 18.43 -1.35
N SER A 35 -1.38 17.98 -1.79
CA SER A 35 -1.10 17.74 -3.21
C SER A 35 -0.07 16.63 -3.39
N TYR A 36 -0.10 15.98 -4.55
CA TYR A 36 0.81 14.89 -4.93
C TYR A 36 1.49 15.22 -6.26
N ARG A 37 2.76 14.82 -6.37
CA ARG A 37 3.51 14.94 -7.64
C ARG A 37 2.97 13.98 -8.71
N ASN A 38 2.43 12.85 -8.29
CA ASN A 38 1.81 11.89 -9.20
C ASN A 38 0.46 12.45 -9.68
N PRO A 39 0.35 12.85 -10.97
CA PRO A 39 -0.90 13.42 -11.50
C PRO A 39 -2.01 12.39 -11.67
N ASP A 40 -1.70 11.10 -11.52
CA ASP A 40 -2.66 10.01 -11.65
C ASP A 40 -3.48 9.80 -10.38
N ILE A 41 -3.06 10.38 -9.26
CA ILE A 41 -3.85 10.40 -8.03
C ILE A 41 -5.04 11.34 -8.22
N ILE A 42 -6.25 10.79 -8.06
CA ILE A 42 -7.51 11.50 -8.18
C ILE A 42 -8.09 11.72 -6.77
N PRO A 43 -7.98 12.93 -6.21
CA PRO A 43 -8.38 13.18 -4.82
C PRO A 43 -9.86 12.85 -4.53
N GLN A 44 -10.73 13.01 -5.52
CA GLN A 44 -12.16 12.69 -5.40
C GLN A 44 -12.42 11.19 -5.21
N ARG A 45 -11.43 10.35 -5.50
CA ARG A 45 -11.51 8.90 -5.31
C ARG A 45 -10.82 8.40 -4.04
N THR A 46 -10.22 9.25 -3.24
CA THR A 46 -9.52 8.83 -2.01
C THR A 46 -10.47 8.09 -1.06
N ALA A 47 -11.76 8.40 -1.05
CA ALA A 47 -12.77 7.68 -0.27
C ALA A 47 -12.95 6.20 -0.68
N TRP A 48 -12.45 5.79 -1.85
CA TRP A 48 -12.46 4.40 -2.31
C TRP A 48 -11.27 3.58 -1.82
N ASN A 49 -10.25 4.24 -1.27
CA ASN A 49 -9.14 3.55 -0.62
C ASN A 49 -9.65 2.77 0.58
N ILE A 50 -9.13 1.56 0.77
CA ILE A 50 -9.61 0.66 1.82
C ILE A 50 -8.46 0.33 2.76
N HIS A 51 -8.66 0.59 4.04
CA HIS A 51 -7.77 0.10 5.09
C HIS A 51 -8.20 -1.31 5.51
N PHE A 52 -7.30 -2.26 5.38
CA PHE A 52 -7.41 -3.57 6.02
C PHE A 52 -6.92 -3.49 7.46
N LYS A 53 -5.99 -2.59 7.71
CA LYS A 53 -5.61 -2.15 9.04
C LYS A 53 -5.38 -0.65 9.03
N LYS A 54 -6.23 0.09 9.74
CA LYS A 54 -6.11 1.54 9.86
C LYS A 54 -5.19 1.89 11.03
N PRO A 55 -4.18 2.76 10.85
CA PRO A 55 -3.33 3.18 11.94
C PRO A 55 -4.12 4.04 12.93
N THR A 56 -3.87 3.84 14.22
CA THR A 56 -4.51 4.59 15.32
C THR A 56 -3.68 5.78 15.79
N ALA A 57 -2.45 5.89 15.28
CA ALA A 57 -1.51 6.98 15.57
C ALA A 57 -0.52 7.09 14.40
N SER A 58 0.44 8.02 14.48
CA SER A 58 1.53 8.06 13.51
C SER A 58 2.33 6.76 13.52
N TYR A 59 2.99 6.44 12.40
CA TYR A 59 3.82 5.23 12.32
C TYR A 59 4.94 5.22 13.35
N THR A 60 5.54 6.38 13.62
CA THR A 60 6.58 6.51 14.65
C THR A 60 6.03 6.30 16.04
N ASP A 61 4.84 6.80 16.34
CA ASP A 61 4.20 6.60 17.64
C ASP A 61 3.78 5.14 17.84
N LEU A 62 3.25 4.50 16.80
CA LEU A 62 2.91 3.07 16.84
C LEU A 62 4.15 2.20 17.07
N PHE A 63 5.26 2.53 16.41
CA PHE A 63 6.53 1.85 16.63
C PHE A 63 6.98 1.98 18.09
N SER A 64 6.95 3.19 18.64
CA SER A 64 7.29 3.46 20.03
C SER A 64 6.39 2.73 21.02
N GLN A 65 5.10 2.63 20.74
CA GLN A 65 4.15 1.86 21.54
C GLN A 65 4.50 0.37 21.56
N LEU A 66 4.85 -0.20 20.41
CA LEU A 66 5.25 -1.61 20.30
C LEU A 66 6.55 -1.88 21.05
N GLU A 67 7.51 -0.96 21.00
CA GLU A 67 8.77 -1.06 21.73
C GLU A 67 8.54 -0.95 23.25
N THR A 68 7.74 0.02 23.70
CA THR A 68 7.37 0.20 25.09
C THR A 68 6.63 -1.01 25.66
N ALA A 69 5.75 -1.61 24.88
CA ALA A 69 5.03 -2.83 25.26
C ALA A 69 5.89 -4.09 25.23
N GLY A 70 7.14 -4.02 24.75
CA GLY A 70 8.03 -5.17 24.61
C GLY A 70 7.67 -6.11 23.47
N THR A 71 6.76 -5.71 22.58
CA THR A 71 6.36 -6.50 21.39
C THR A 71 7.50 -6.56 20.38
N ILE A 72 8.26 -5.47 20.25
CA ILE A 72 9.49 -5.37 19.48
C ILE A 72 10.62 -4.85 20.38
N SER A 73 11.86 -5.06 19.94
CA SER A 73 13.04 -4.54 20.64
C SER A 73 14.09 -4.06 19.64
N THR A 74 14.60 -2.86 19.87
CA THR A 74 15.74 -2.30 19.13
C THR A 74 17.07 -2.54 19.84
N ARG A 75 17.04 -3.21 20.98
CA ARG A 75 18.24 -3.49 21.78
C ARG A 75 19.24 -4.32 20.98
N GLY A 76 20.47 -3.85 20.91
CA GLY A 76 21.55 -4.52 20.20
C GLY A 76 21.58 -4.30 18.70
N LEU A 77 20.65 -3.53 18.15
CA LEU A 77 20.69 -3.10 16.76
C LEU A 77 21.80 -2.07 16.55
N LYS A 78 22.38 -2.09 15.34
CA LYS A 78 23.33 -1.04 14.92
C LYS A 78 22.58 0.30 14.77
N PRO A 79 23.29 1.45 14.90
CA PRO A 79 22.66 2.77 14.74
C PRO A 79 22.00 3.02 13.39
N ASP A 80 22.45 2.32 12.34
CA ASP A 80 21.94 2.41 10.96
C ASP A 80 20.98 1.27 10.59
N ALA A 81 20.53 0.48 11.57
CA ALA A 81 19.60 -0.61 11.33
C ALA A 81 18.25 -0.11 10.81
N THR A 82 17.67 -0.85 9.90
CA THR A 82 16.32 -0.57 9.39
C THR A 82 15.27 -0.91 10.45
N HIS A 83 14.43 0.07 10.78
CA HIS A 83 13.33 -0.11 11.73
C HIS A 83 11.99 -0.36 11.03
N TYR A 84 11.82 0.15 9.82
CA TYR A 84 10.56 0.08 9.07
C TYR A 84 10.78 -0.56 7.71
N CYS A 85 9.83 -1.39 7.32
CA CYS A 85 9.75 -1.91 5.96
C CYS A 85 8.36 -1.64 5.40
N GLU A 86 8.28 -1.44 4.09
CA GLU A 86 7.03 -1.32 3.36
C GLU A 86 6.93 -2.47 2.36
N LEU A 87 5.84 -3.23 2.44
CA LEU A 87 5.48 -4.20 1.41
C LEU A 87 4.54 -3.53 0.43
N VAL A 88 4.93 -3.49 -0.84
CA VAL A 88 4.09 -2.98 -1.92
C VAL A 88 3.66 -4.14 -2.80
N PHE A 89 2.38 -4.45 -2.81
CA PHE A 89 1.77 -5.43 -3.68
C PHE A 89 1.17 -4.72 -4.89
N ASP A 90 1.61 -5.08 -6.07
CA ASP A 90 1.22 -4.44 -7.31
C ASP A 90 0.83 -5.48 -8.35
N VAL A 91 -0.32 -5.29 -8.97
CA VAL A 91 -0.85 -6.13 -10.05
C VAL A 91 -1.27 -5.22 -11.20
N ASN A 92 -1.01 -5.64 -12.42
CA ASN A 92 -1.36 -4.82 -13.59
C ASN A 92 -2.88 -4.54 -13.66
N SER A 93 -3.23 -3.33 -14.05
CA SER A 93 -4.62 -2.85 -14.09
C SER A 93 -5.54 -3.73 -14.93
N ALA A 94 -5.02 -4.29 -16.03
CA ALA A 94 -5.79 -5.15 -16.91
C ALA A 94 -6.30 -6.42 -16.22
N TYR A 95 -5.50 -7.00 -15.31
CA TYR A 95 -5.91 -8.17 -14.55
C TYR A 95 -7.20 -7.89 -13.76
N PHE A 96 -7.20 -6.84 -12.97
CA PHE A 96 -8.38 -6.48 -12.18
C PHE A 96 -9.55 -6.05 -13.05
N ASP A 97 -9.30 -5.27 -14.10
CA ASP A 97 -10.33 -4.83 -15.02
C ASP A 97 -11.04 -6.02 -15.72
N ASN A 98 -10.27 -7.04 -16.08
CA ASN A 98 -10.79 -8.26 -16.72
C ASN A 98 -11.50 -9.21 -15.74
N HIS A 99 -11.32 -9.06 -14.45
CA HIS A 99 -11.85 -9.98 -13.40
C HIS A 99 -12.92 -9.35 -12.50
N GLY A 100 -13.44 -8.17 -12.84
CA GLY A 100 -14.51 -7.53 -12.09
C GLY A 100 -14.15 -6.19 -11.42
N GLY A 101 -12.94 -5.69 -11.64
CA GLY A 101 -12.53 -4.35 -11.21
C GLY A 101 -12.37 -4.21 -9.70
N TYR A 102 -12.98 -3.17 -9.14
CA TYR A 102 -12.80 -2.76 -7.75
C TYR A 102 -13.11 -3.86 -6.71
N GLU A 103 -14.24 -4.53 -6.82
CA GLU A 103 -14.65 -5.55 -5.86
C GLU A 103 -13.71 -6.76 -5.89
N PHE A 104 -13.25 -7.14 -7.07
CA PHE A 104 -12.26 -8.21 -7.19
C PHE A 104 -10.89 -7.79 -6.62
N ALA A 105 -10.46 -6.56 -6.88
CA ALA A 105 -9.20 -6.02 -6.32
C ALA A 105 -9.25 -5.97 -4.79
N LYS A 106 -10.37 -5.55 -4.23
CA LYS A 106 -10.60 -5.53 -2.79
C LYS A 106 -10.42 -6.92 -2.16
N GLN A 107 -11.05 -7.94 -2.72
CA GLN A 107 -10.92 -9.31 -2.22
C GLN A 107 -9.50 -9.83 -2.39
N PHE A 108 -8.87 -9.58 -3.53
CA PHE A 108 -7.50 -9.98 -3.82
C PHE A 108 -6.52 -9.40 -2.78
N TYR A 109 -6.62 -8.12 -2.50
CA TYR A 109 -5.72 -7.45 -1.57
C TYR A 109 -6.06 -7.72 -0.10
N GLU A 110 -7.30 -8.03 0.23
CA GLU A 110 -7.64 -8.56 1.56
C GLU A 110 -6.94 -9.90 1.81
N ASP A 111 -6.93 -10.79 0.82
CA ASP A 111 -6.21 -12.07 0.90
C ASP A 111 -4.69 -11.86 0.96
N ALA A 112 -4.16 -10.90 0.21
CA ALA A 112 -2.75 -10.53 0.28
C ALA A 112 -2.37 -9.98 1.67
N TYR A 113 -3.23 -9.16 2.27
CA TYR A 113 -3.05 -8.67 3.64
C TYR A 113 -3.01 -9.83 4.66
N LYS A 114 -3.94 -10.77 4.56
CA LYS A 114 -3.96 -11.96 5.43
C LYS A 114 -2.68 -12.78 5.30
N ALA A 115 -2.18 -12.94 4.08
CA ALA A 115 -0.90 -13.60 3.83
C ALA A 115 0.27 -12.82 4.44
N ALA A 116 0.29 -11.49 4.31
CA ALA A 116 1.32 -10.64 4.92
C ALA A 116 1.33 -10.76 6.45
N VAL A 117 0.16 -10.80 7.09
CA VAL A 117 0.04 -11.03 8.54
C VAL A 117 0.72 -12.32 8.97
N GLN A 118 0.53 -13.41 8.21
CA GLN A 118 1.18 -14.70 8.49
C GLN A 118 2.71 -14.62 8.28
N ILE A 119 3.15 -13.96 7.21
CA ILE A 119 4.57 -13.83 6.88
C ILE A 119 5.33 -13.07 7.96
N VAL A 120 4.77 -11.97 8.48
CA VAL A 120 5.42 -11.16 9.52
C VAL A 120 5.24 -11.72 10.94
N GLY A 121 4.40 -12.72 11.11
CA GLY A 121 4.21 -13.41 12.37
C GLY A 121 3.10 -12.85 13.27
N GLY A 122 2.24 -11.98 12.73
CA GLY A 122 1.08 -11.46 13.43
C GLY A 122 0.72 -10.03 13.04
N GLU A 123 -0.55 -9.71 13.19
CA GLU A 123 -1.08 -8.39 12.83
C GLU A 123 -0.48 -7.24 13.67
N GLN A 124 -0.02 -7.52 14.89
CA GLN A 124 0.61 -6.54 15.77
C GLN A 124 1.88 -5.92 15.16
N TYR A 125 2.54 -6.59 14.22
CA TYR A 125 3.74 -6.07 13.54
C TYR A 125 3.44 -5.19 12.34
N ILE A 126 2.18 -5.08 11.92
CA ILE A 126 1.75 -4.25 10.80
C ILE A 126 1.20 -2.94 11.35
N LEU A 127 1.80 -1.81 10.97
CA LEU A 127 1.37 -0.48 11.41
C LEU A 127 0.14 0.00 10.64
N SER A 128 0.09 -0.27 9.35
CA SER A 128 -1.01 0.08 8.45
C SER A 128 -1.01 -0.87 7.26
N ALA A 129 -2.19 -1.09 6.70
CA ALA A 129 -2.36 -1.76 5.41
C ALA A 129 -3.52 -1.10 4.67
N VAL A 130 -3.23 -0.49 3.52
CA VAL A 130 -4.20 0.26 2.74
C VAL A 130 -4.11 -0.09 1.25
N MET A 131 -5.26 -0.45 0.67
CA MET A 131 -5.41 -0.54 -0.77
C MET A 131 -5.71 0.85 -1.34
N HIS A 132 -4.84 1.33 -2.23
CA HIS A 132 -5.13 2.52 -3.00
C HIS A 132 -6.01 2.17 -4.20
N ALA A 133 -7.08 2.93 -4.36
CA ALA A 133 -8.04 2.82 -5.47
C ALA A 133 -8.27 4.19 -6.15
N ASP A 134 -7.39 5.13 -5.88
CA ASP A 134 -7.49 6.52 -6.31
C ASP A 134 -6.49 6.91 -7.41
N GLU A 135 -5.78 5.94 -7.98
CA GLU A 135 -4.85 6.17 -9.09
C GLU A 135 -5.46 5.72 -10.42
N ILE A 136 -5.61 6.66 -11.36
CA ILE A 136 -6.14 6.36 -12.69
C ILE A 136 -5.05 5.80 -13.60
N ASN A 137 -5.38 4.77 -14.36
CA ASN A 137 -4.56 4.31 -15.47
C ASN A 137 -4.98 5.06 -16.74
N ARG A 138 -4.29 6.16 -17.04
CA ARG A 138 -4.67 7.06 -18.15
C ARG A 138 -4.63 6.37 -19.51
N ALA A 139 -3.60 5.54 -19.73
CA ALA A 139 -3.46 4.86 -21.02
C ALA A 139 -4.58 3.86 -21.28
N MET A 140 -4.99 3.08 -20.28
CA MET A 140 -6.15 2.18 -20.43
C MET A 140 -7.47 2.95 -20.50
N THR A 141 -7.61 4.02 -19.72
CA THR A 141 -8.78 4.89 -19.75
C THR A 141 -9.00 5.47 -21.15
N GLU A 142 -7.94 5.96 -21.78
CA GLU A 142 -7.99 6.47 -23.15
C GLU A 142 -8.32 5.36 -24.15
N ALA A 143 -7.65 4.21 -24.04
CA ALA A 143 -7.83 3.09 -24.96
C ALA A 143 -9.23 2.48 -24.91
N LEU A 144 -9.86 2.45 -23.74
CA LEU A 144 -11.16 1.80 -23.53
C LEU A 144 -12.34 2.78 -23.51
N GLY A 145 -12.08 4.09 -23.50
CA GLY A 145 -13.13 5.12 -23.45
C GLY A 145 -13.92 5.15 -22.14
N ARG A 146 -13.39 4.59 -21.07
CA ARG A 146 -13.95 4.60 -19.72
C ARG A 146 -12.86 4.64 -18.68
N GLU A 147 -13.14 5.14 -17.48
CA GLU A 147 -12.16 5.20 -16.39
C GLU A 147 -11.70 3.81 -15.97
N VAL A 148 -10.39 3.60 -15.93
CA VAL A 148 -9.72 2.42 -15.42
C VAL A 148 -8.74 2.84 -14.32
N TYR A 149 -8.83 2.19 -13.18
CA TYR A 149 -8.00 2.51 -12.04
C TYR A 149 -6.93 1.44 -11.81
N HIS A 150 -5.81 1.89 -11.28
CA HIS A 150 -4.72 1.04 -10.84
C HIS A 150 -4.83 0.80 -9.34
N TYR A 151 -4.94 -0.46 -8.94
CA TYR A 151 -5.07 -0.85 -7.54
C TYR A 151 -3.76 -1.45 -7.05
N HIS A 152 -3.32 -1.03 -5.87
CA HIS A 152 -2.14 -1.58 -5.21
C HIS A 152 -2.29 -1.50 -3.70
N LEU A 153 -1.55 -2.35 -2.97
CA LEU A 153 -1.56 -2.44 -1.52
C LEU A 153 -0.23 -1.98 -0.95
N HIS A 154 -0.30 -1.08 0.01
CA HIS A 154 0.81 -0.65 0.86
C HIS A 154 0.69 -1.21 2.26
#